data_ba47df71adf463adf8e564c19ea1e8b9
#
_entry.id   ba47df71adf463adf8e564c19ea1e8b9
#
_cell.length_a   1.000
_cell.length_b   1.000
_cell.length_c   1.000
_cell.angle_alpha   90.00
_cell.angle_beta   90.00
_cell.angle_gamma   90.00
#
_symmetry.space_group_name_H-M   'P 1'
#
loop_
_entity.id
_entity.type
_entity.pdbx_description
1 polymer ?
#
loop_
_entity_poly.entity_id
_entity_poly.type
_entity_poly.pdbx_seq_one_letter_code
_entity_poly.pdbx_strand_id
1 'polypeptide(L)'
;MACTTILVGKNASYDGSTMVARNDDSGSGHFTAKKFVVVQPEEHPAVYRSVISHVEVPLPGHALRMTAMPNAVEGEGIWAAAGVNAAHVGMTATETITSNPRVLGADPLVVYQPAKGERPEVPGGIGEEDIVCLVLPYIRTAREGVVRLGELLRTYGTYEMNGIAFQDVNEIWWLETIGGHHWMARRVPDDSYVVMPNQLGIDSFDFADSCGAQENYMCSEDLKAFVDKHHLDLSLDGSFNPRDAFGSHDDADHVYNTPRAWFMLRHLNPNTWVWEGPDADYTPHSDDLPWCMIPERKITPEDVKYLLSSHYQGTPYDPYAAYGDPKSKGAYRTIGINRNSFMALTQMRPDLPEEFRTVEWIAYASNAFNTMVPFYANVDTTPAYLACTTSEVSTESFYWVSRMIAAMADAAYGKSIFHVERYEEGVLSATRALLNAYDEKQAQEADPARRAALRTEANEAIARELKARAADTLNKVLFELSCTMKNAFSRSDA
;
A
#
# COMPACT_ATOMS: atom_id res chain seq x y z
N MET A 1 3.14 -1.00 11.04
CA MET A 1 1.94 -1.83 10.72
C MET A 1 2.30 -2.85 9.65
N ALA A 2 1.53 -3.90 9.48
CA ALA A 2 1.86 -5.02 8.59
C ALA A 2 1.15 -4.86 7.25
N CYS A 3 1.83 -4.39 6.23
CA CYS A 3 1.29 -4.05 4.92
C CYS A 3 1.78 -5.02 3.82
N THR A 4 1.37 -4.85 2.59
CA THR A 4 1.90 -5.53 1.40
C THR A 4 1.81 -4.56 0.23
N THR A 5 2.93 -4.36 -0.47
CA THR A 5 3.05 -3.40 -1.57
C THR A 5 3.39 -4.11 -2.88
N ILE A 6 2.85 -3.65 -3.99
CA ILE A 6 3.27 -4.01 -5.35
C ILE A 6 3.50 -2.75 -6.18
N LEU A 7 4.61 -2.73 -6.90
CA LEU A 7 5.01 -1.66 -7.82
C LEU A 7 5.10 -2.24 -9.21
N VAL A 8 4.53 -1.58 -10.21
CA VAL A 8 4.50 -2.08 -11.60
C VAL A 8 5.03 -1.00 -12.54
N GLY A 9 6.17 -1.27 -13.15
CA GLY A 9 6.78 -0.40 -14.16
C GLY A 9 5.90 -0.25 -15.40
N LYS A 10 6.04 0.88 -16.09
CA LYS A 10 5.17 1.25 -17.22
C LYS A 10 5.15 0.23 -18.35
N ASN A 11 6.26 -0.45 -18.62
CA ASN A 11 6.33 -1.48 -19.67
C ASN A 11 5.84 -2.87 -19.17
N ALA A 12 5.67 -3.06 -17.86
CA ALA A 12 5.08 -4.26 -17.28
C ALA A 12 3.55 -4.16 -17.18
N SER A 13 2.99 -2.95 -17.17
CA SER A 13 1.54 -2.73 -17.11
C SER A 13 0.86 -2.90 -18.47
N TYR A 14 -0.45 -3.13 -18.45
CA TYR A 14 -1.25 -3.42 -19.65
C TYR A 14 -1.41 -2.23 -20.61
N ASP A 15 -1.39 -1.01 -20.09
CA ASP A 15 -1.66 0.23 -20.82
C ASP A 15 -0.51 1.26 -20.77
N GLY A 16 0.67 0.84 -20.34
CA GLY A 16 1.83 1.74 -20.20
C GLY A 16 1.81 2.61 -18.93
N SER A 17 0.84 2.44 -18.06
CA SER A 17 0.77 3.14 -16.78
C SER A 17 1.89 2.71 -15.83
N THR A 18 2.42 3.62 -15.04
CA THR A 18 3.02 3.25 -13.77
C THR A 18 1.90 2.93 -12.78
N MET A 19 2.07 1.87 -11.97
CA MET A 19 1.11 1.50 -10.94
C MET A 19 1.80 1.21 -9.61
N VAL A 20 1.28 1.78 -8.54
CA VAL A 20 1.74 1.54 -7.16
C VAL A 20 0.54 1.20 -6.30
N ALA A 21 0.58 0.05 -5.64
CA ALA A 21 -0.52 -0.38 -4.78
C ALA A 21 -0.02 -0.88 -3.44
N ARG A 22 -0.81 -0.63 -2.39
CA ARG A 22 -0.54 -1.05 -1.02
C ARG A 22 -1.81 -1.43 -0.27
N ASN A 23 -1.71 -2.52 0.49
CA ASN A 23 -2.60 -2.78 1.62
C ASN A 23 -2.13 -1.98 2.85
N ASP A 24 -3.05 -1.33 3.54
CA ASP A 24 -2.82 -0.75 4.86
C ASP A 24 -3.46 -1.67 5.91
N ASP A 25 -2.63 -2.38 6.68
CA ASP A 25 -3.10 -3.36 7.65
C ASP A 25 -2.86 -2.85 9.06
N SER A 26 -3.92 -2.74 9.86
CA SER A 26 -3.85 -2.34 11.26
C SER A 26 -3.07 -3.34 12.14
N GLY A 27 -2.76 -2.96 13.35
CA GLY A 27 -2.15 -3.83 14.35
C GLY A 27 -2.99 -5.10 14.62
N SER A 28 -2.35 -6.15 15.13
CA SER A 28 -3.03 -7.41 15.44
C SER A 28 -4.15 -7.20 16.47
N GLY A 29 -5.34 -7.73 16.17
CA GLY A 29 -6.53 -7.58 17.02
C GLY A 29 -7.25 -6.23 16.90
N HIS A 30 -6.80 -5.35 16.03
CA HIS A 30 -7.41 -4.04 15.77
C HIS A 30 -7.76 -3.86 14.29
N PHE A 31 -8.58 -2.86 14.02
CA PHE A 31 -8.78 -2.32 12.68
C PHE A 31 -8.97 -0.80 12.78
N THR A 32 -8.50 -0.07 11.79
CA THR A 32 -8.59 1.39 11.74
C THR A 32 -9.53 1.81 10.62
N ALA A 33 -10.58 2.55 10.99
CA ALA A 33 -11.47 3.13 10.01
C ALA A 33 -10.77 4.25 9.24
N LYS A 34 -10.90 4.24 7.92
CA LYS A 34 -10.27 5.19 7.00
C LYS A 34 -11.33 5.94 6.19
N LYS A 35 -10.95 7.08 5.68
CA LYS A 35 -11.75 7.89 4.76
C LYS A 35 -10.89 8.34 3.58
N PHE A 36 -11.52 8.68 2.46
CA PHE A 36 -10.85 9.24 1.29
C PHE A 36 -11.23 10.69 1.13
N VAL A 37 -10.25 11.58 1.23
CA VAL A 37 -10.47 13.03 1.27
C VAL A 37 -9.51 13.77 0.35
N VAL A 38 -9.84 15.03 0.05
CA VAL A 38 -8.91 16.00 -0.52
C VAL A 38 -8.46 16.92 0.59
N VAL A 39 -7.17 17.18 0.66
CA VAL A 39 -6.56 18.19 1.55
C VAL A 39 -6.17 19.38 0.68
N GLN A 40 -6.72 20.55 1.00
CA GLN A 40 -6.47 21.79 0.26
C GLN A 40 -5.14 22.43 0.70
N PRO A 41 -4.50 23.27 -0.14
CA PRO A 41 -3.23 23.91 0.19
C PRO A 41 -3.26 24.71 1.50
N GLU A 42 -4.37 25.38 1.78
CA GLU A 42 -4.59 26.21 2.99
C GLU A 42 -4.83 25.40 4.27
N GLU A 43 -5.09 24.10 4.16
CA GLU A 43 -5.29 23.21 5.32
C GLU A 43 -3.95 22.71 5.89
N HIS A 44 -2.85 22.92 5.17
CA HIS A 44 -1.53 22.54 5.66
C HIS A 44 -1.01 23.57 6.69
N PRO A 45 -0.58 23.11 7.89
CA PRO A 45 -0.07 24.01 8.92
C PRO A 45 1.31 24.57 8.54
N ALA A 46 1.70 25.71 9.09
CA ALA A 46 3.06 26.24 8.94
C ALA A 46 4.13 25.36 9.64
N VAL A 47 3.73 24.67 10.71
CA VAL A 47 4.55 23.71 11.46
C VAL A 47 3.71 22.45 11.66
N TYR A 48 4.18 21.32 11.15
CA TYR A 48 3.60 20.01 11.42
C TYR A 48 4.05 19.53 12.80
N ARG A 49 3.14 18.90 13.55
CA ARG A 49 3.47 18.25 14.83
C ARG A 49 2.92 16.82 14.81
N SER A 50 3.81 15.84 14.99
CA SER A 50 3.43 14.44 15.17
C SER A 50 2.66 14.23 16.47
N VAL A 51 1.60 13.42 16.42
CA VAL A 51 0.86 13.00 17.63
C VAL A 51 1.62 11.92 18.39
N ILE A 52 2.39 11.08 17.68
CA ILE A 52 3.12 9.94 18.26
C ILE A 52 4.48 10.36 18.80
N SER A 53 5.28 11.03 17.98
CA SER A 53 6.68 11.32 18.31
C SER A 53 6.90 12.72 18.86
N HIS A 54 5.89 13.59 18.80
CA HIS A 54 5.95 15.01 19.16
C HIS A 54 7.00 15.83 18.37
N VAL A 55 7.55 15.27 17.27
CA VAL A 55 8.45 16.04 16.40
C VAL A 55 7.71 17.21 15.77
N GLU A 56 8.35 18.36 15.73
CA GLU A 56 7.88 19.56 15.04
C GLU A 56 8.71 19.80 13.79
N VAL A 57 8.04 19.89 12.65
CA VAL A 57 8.67 20.07 11.34
C VAL A 57 8.12 21.34 10.69
N PRO A 58 8.92 22.40 10.51
CA PRO A 58 8.53 23.55 9.71
C PRO A 58 8.25 23.14 8.26
N LEU A 59 7.10 23.54 7.74
CA LEU A 59 6.67 23.18 6.38
C LEU A 59 6.91 24.33 5.39
N PRO A 60 7.21 24.03 4.11
CA PRO A 60 7.27 25.04 3.05
C PRO A 60 5.92 25.75 2.88
N GLY A 61 5.94 27.07 2.60
CA GLY A 61 4.73 27.87 2.50
C GLY A 61 3.87 27.71 1.24
N HIS A 62 4.09 26.65 0.44
CA HIS A 62 3.42 26.44 -0.86
C HIS A 62 3.11 24.94 -1.07
N ALA A 63 2.20 24.45 -0.27
CA ALA A 63 1.68 23.10 -0.41
C ALA A 63 0.84 22.95 -1.69
N LEU A 64 0.88 21.77 -2.30
CA LEU A 64 -0.04 21.35 -3.33
C LEU A 64 -1.28 20.71 -2.70
N ARG A 65 -2.45 20.86 -3.35
CA ARG A 65 -3.60 20.05 -3.04
C ARG A 65 -3.26 18.56 -3.25
N MET A 66 -3.75 17.70 -2.36
CA MET A 66 -3.56 16.26 -2.49
C MET A 66 -4.80 15.46 -2.06
N THR A 67 -4.96 14.26 -2.60
CA THR A 67 -5.83 13.24 -2.01
C THR A 67 -5.11 12.57 -0.84
N ALA A 68 -5.86 12.03 0.11
CA ALA A 68 -5.31 11.30 1.26
C ALA A 68 -6.32 10.29 1.82
N MET A 69 -5.81 9.28 2.53
CA MET A 69 -6.61 8.26 3.21
C MET A 69 -6.37 8.25 4.73
N PRO A 70 -6.70 9.36 5.42
CA PRO A 70 -6.43 9.50 6.84
C PRO A 70 -7.31 8.61 7.70
N ASN A 71 -6.89 8.44 8.98
CA ASN A 71 -7.73 7.85 10.00
C ASN A 71 -9.05 8.61 10.12
N ALA A 72 -10.15 7.88 10.29
CA ALA A 72 -11.47 8.47 10.49
C ALA A 72 -11.72 8.84 11.96
N VAL A 73 -10.88 8.36 12.88
CA VAL A 73 -10.96 8.64 14.31
C VAL A 73 -10.03 9.79 14.65
N GLU A 74 -10.57 10.80 15.33
CA GLU A 74 -9.79 11.98 15.75
C GLU A 74 -8.88 11.66 16.94
N GLY A 75 -7.73 12.35 17.00
CA GLY A 75 -6.79 12.27 18.14
C GLY A 75 -5.76 11.13 18.03
N GLU A 76 -5.81 10.31 16.97
CA GLU A 76 -4.87 9.20 16.75
C GLU A 76 -3.75 9.56 15.74
N GLY A 77 -3.68 10.80 15.31
CA GLY A 77 -2.82 11.24 14.21
C GLY A 77 -3.49 11.15 12.85
N ILE A 78 -2.85 11.75 11.84
CA ILE A 78 -3.43 11.86 10.49
C ILE A 78 -3.40 10.53 9.77
N TRP A 79 -2.24 9.87 9.74
CA TRP A 79 -2.04 8.60 9.02
C TRP A 79 -2.57 8.65 7.59
N ALA A 80 -2.09 9.62 6.81
CA ALA A 80 -2.59 9.87 5.44
C ALA A 80 -2.38 8.68 4.48
N ALA A 81 -1.42 7.83 4.79
CA ALA A 81 -1.12 6.51 4.26
C ALA A 81 -0.87 6.40 2.75
N ALA A 82 -1.68 7.01 1.90
CA ALA A 82 -1.51 7.09 0.46
C ALA A 82 -2.19 8.35 -0.09
N GLY A 83 -1.77 8.80 -1.26
CA GLY A 83 -2.41 9.90 -1.97
C GLY A 83 -1.69 10.32 -3.24
N VAL A 84 -2.29 11.28 -3.93
CA VAL A 84 -1.78 11.89 -5.16
C VAL A 84 -1.89 13.40 -5.03
N ASN A 85 -0.83 14.14 -5.36
CA ASN A 85 -0.87 15.60 -5.35
C ASN A 85 -1.28 16.20 -6.71
N ALA A 86 -1.51 17.51 -6.73
CA ALA A 86 -1.94 18.24 -7.93
C ALA A 86 -0.86 18.30 -9.04
N ALA A 87 0.37 17.89 -8.78
CA ALA A 87 1.42 17.70 -9.78
C ALA A 87 1.46 16.25 -10.32
N HIS A 88 0.44 15.45 -10.03
CA HIS A 88 0.36 14.04 -10.43
C HIS A 88 1.53 13.20 -9.95
N VAL A 89 1.97 13.42 -8.72
CA VAL A 89 2.89 12.54 -8.02
C VAL A 89 2.10 11.73 -7.00
N GLY A 90 2.25 10.42 -7.04
CA GLY A 90 1.68 9.48 -6.08
C GLY A 90 2.71 9.08 -5.03
N MET A 91 2.23 8.80 -3.82
CA MET A 91 3.04 8.32 -2.71
C MET A 91 2.23 7.34 -1.87
N THR A 92 2.88 6.25 -1.45
CA THR A 92 2.39 5.41 -0.35
C THR A 92 3.42 5.43 0.76
N ALA A 93 2.98 5.52 1.98
CA ALA A 93 3.78 5.32 3.16
C ALA A 93 2.92 4.65 4.24
N THR A 94 3.35 3.62 4.85
CA THR A 94 4.64 2.95 4.76
C THR A 94 4.45 1.44 4.75
N GLU A 95 5.42 0.71 4.16
CA GLU A 95 5.58 -0.71 4.43
C GLU A 95 6.51 -0.82 5.64
N THR A 96 6.02 -1.22 6.83
CA THR A 96 6.90 -1.42 7.99
C THR A 96 7.88 -2.55 7.68
N ILE A 97 9.17 -2.27 7.74
CA ILE A 97 10.27 -3.23 7.49
C ILE A 97 11.08 -3.43 8.77
N THR A 98 12.01 -4.38 8.76
CA THR A 98 12.80 -4.71 9.96
C THR A 98 14.29 -4.70 9.63
N SER A 99 15.04 -3.81 10.29
CA SER A 99 16.52 -3.83 10.26
C SER A 99 17.07 -4.77 11.33
N ASN A 100 18.21 -5.39 11.03
CA ASN A 100 18.86 -6.29 11.97
C ASN A 100 19.55 -5.54 13.15
N PRO A 101 19.85 -6.24 14.24
CA PRO A 101 20.44 -5.61 15.43
C PRO A 101 21.80 -4.93 15.21
N ARG A 102 22.60 -5.35 14.20
CA ARG A 102 23.89 -4.70 13.89
C ARG A 102 23.68 -3.29 13.39
N VAL A 103 22.68 -3.11 12.51
CA VAL A 103 22.27 -1.80 11.99
C VAL A 103 21.70 -0.94 13.12
N LEU A 104 20.73 -1.47 13.88
CA LEU A 104 20.08 -0.73 14.97
C LEU A 104 21.06 -0.37 16.11
N GLY A 105 22.13 -1.14 16.30
CA GLY A 105 23.22 -0.80 17.23
C GLY A 105 24.13 0.30 16.70
N ALA A 106 24.26 0.44 15.39
CA ALA A 106 25.11 1.45 14.73
C ALA A 106 24.37 2.78 14.46
N ASP A 107 23.08 2.71 14.12
CA ASP A 107 22.18 3.85 13.89
C ASP A 107 20.82 3.60 14.60
N PRO A 108 20.73 3.87 15.90
CA PRO A 108 19.54 3.64 16.69
C PRO A 108 18.35 4.49 16.23
N LEU A 109 17.14 3.94 16.34
CA LEU A 109 15.90 4.67 16.08
C LEU A 109 15.75 5.88 17.02
N VAL A 110 15.19 6.96 16.49
CA VAL A 110 14.93 8.21 17.22
C VAL A 110 13.56 8.13 17.90
N VAL A 111 13.48 7.44 19.02
CA VAL A 111 12.24 7.16 19.73
C VAL A 111 11.89 8.27 20.72
N TYR A 112 10.61 8.66 20.76
CA TYR A 112 10.06 9.61 21.72
C TYR A 112 10.36 9.19 23.17
N GLN A 113 10.82 10.13 23.97
CA GLN A 113 11.07 9.93 25.40
C GLN A 113 10.17 10.90 26.20
N PRO A 114 9.19 10.39 26.98
CA PRO A 114 8.32 11.24 27.77
C PRO A 114 9.09 11.96 28.89
N ALA A 115 8.61 13.11 29.31
CA ALA A 115 9.15 13.84 30.45
C ALA A 115 9.18 12.93 31.70
N LYS A 116 10.30 12.95 32.46
CA LYS A 116 10.48 12.15 33.68
C LYS A 116 11.22 12.94 34.74
N GLY A 117 10.49 13.33 35.79
CA GLY A 117 11.02 14.20 36.85
C GLY A 117 11.46 15.58 36.28
N GLU A 118 12.70 15.95 36.48
CA GLU A 118 13.25 17.22 35.95
C GLU A 118 13.73 17.11 34.47
N ARG A 119 13.73 15.93 33.88
CA ARG A 119 14.08 15.76 32.45
C ARG A 119 12.87 16.14 31.59
N PRO A 120 13.01 17.12 30.68
CA PRO A 120 11.97 17.42 29.70
C PRO A 120 11.77 16.24 28.76
N GLU A 121 10.65 16.24 28.06
CA GLU A 121 10.43 15.28 26.96
C GLU A 121 11.49 15.49 25.85
N VAL A 122 11.80 14.42 25.14
CA VAL A 122 12.63 14.47 23.94
C VAL A 122 11.78 13.95 22.78
N PRO A 123 11.47 14.78 21.78
CA PRO A 123 10.74 14.35 20.60
C PRO A 123 11.45 13.18 19.89
N GLY A 124 10.66 12.29 19.30
CA GLY A 124 11.15 11.25 18.40
C GLY A 124 11.42 11.77 17.00
N GLY A 125 11.73 10.85 16.08
CA GLY A 125 11.83 11.11 14.65
C GLY A 125 10.47 11.14 13.94
N ILE A 126 10.48 11.15 12.61
CA ILE A 126 9.28 11.02 11.77
C ILE A 126 8.93 9.54 11.55
N GLY A 127 7.67 9.24 11.29
CA GLY A 127 7.24 7.88 11.00
C GLY A 127 6.03 7.82 10.08
N GLU A 128 5.37 6.67 10.02
CA GLU A 128 4.25 6.40 9.11
C GLU A 128 3.12 7.42 9.23
N GLU A 129 2.83 7.89 10.46
CA GLU A 129 1.82 8.93 10.69
C GLU A 129 2.11 10.19 9.89
N ASP A 130 3.41 10.56 9.77
CA ASP A 130 3.87 11.87 9.37
C ASP A 130 4.24 11.98 7.89
N ILE A 131 4.86 10.92 7.35
CA ILE A 131 5.67 10.96 6.13
C ILE A 131 4.89 11.48 4.91
N VAL A 132 3.66 11.03 4.68
CA VAL A 132 2.87 11.50 3.52
C VAL A 132 2.59 12.99 3.62
N CYS A 133 2.20 13.49 4.79
CA CYS A 133 1.90 14.90 5.02
C CYS A 133 3.14 15.80 4.92
N LEU A 134 4.31 15.27 5.28
CA LEU A 134 5.59 15.99 5.23
C LEU A 134 6.19 16.05 3.83
N VAL A 135 5.84 15.11 2.94
CA VAL A 135 6.50 14.95 1.64
C VAL A 135 5.58 15.28 0.47
N LEU A 136 4.44 14.59 0.35
CA LEU A 136 3.61 14.62 -0.84
C LEU A 136 3.16 16.04 -1.27
N PRO A 137 2.74 16.94 -0.40
CA PRO A 137 2.31 18.29 -0.79
C PRO A 137 3.41 19.18 -1.38
N TYR A 138 4.69 18.78 -1.26
CA TYR A 138 5.83 19.62 -1.54
C TYR A 138 6.74 19.12 -2.65
N ILE A 139 6.29 18.13 -3.42
CA ILE A 139 7.07 17.48 -4.50
C ILE A 139 6.34 17.54 -5.83
N ARG A 140 7.09 17.52 -6.94
CA ARG A 140 6.58 17.56 -8.31
C ARG A 140 7.01 16.37 -9.18
N THR A 141 7.90 15.53 -8.67
CA THR A 141 8.35 14.29 -9.30
C THR A 141 8.56 13.20 -8.26
N ALA A 142 8.54 11.95 -8.67
CA ALA A 142 8.86 10.82 -7.79
C ALA A 142 10.28 10.95 -7.19
N ARG A 143 11.23 11.41 -7.99
CA ARG A 143 12.62 11.65 -7.57
C ARG A 143 12.74 12.73 -6.50
N GLU A 144 12.01 13.84 -6.64
CA GLU A 144 11.95 14.87 -5.59
C GLU A 144 11.42 14.31 -4.27
N GLY A 145 10.53 13.31 -4.32
CA GLY A 145 10.03 12.61 -3.14
C GLY A 145 11.14 11.90 -2.37
N VAL A 146 11.98 11.15 -3.07
CA VAL A 146 13.17 10.48 -2.48
C VAL A 146 14.11 11.50 -1.83
N VAL A 147 14.46 12.58 -2.55
CA VAL A 147 15.37 13.61 -2.05
C VAL A 147 14.79 14.28 -0.81
N ARG A 148 13.53 14.72 -0.85
CA ARG A 148 12.87 15.40 0.27
C ARG A 148 12.78 14.51 1.51
N LEU A 149 12.37 13.26 1.35
CA LEU A 149 12.31 12.34 2.49
C LEU A 149 13.71 12.06 3.04
N GLY A 150 14.71 11.92 2.19
CA GLY A 150 16.10 11.75 2.61
C GLY A 150 16.62 12.91 3.47
N GLU A 151 16.27 14.14 3.11
CA GLU A 151 16.61 15.35 3.91
C GLU A 151 15.90 15.37 5.27
N LEU A 152 14.63 14.96 5.31
CA LEU A 152 13.87 14.84 6.55
C LEU A 152 14.46 13.78 7.48
N LEU A 153 14.79 12.60 6.93
CA LEU A 153 15.43 11.51 7.68
C LEU A 153 16.80 11.93 8.23
N ARG A 154 17.62 12.63 7.44
CA ARG A 154 18.90 13.16 7.89
C ARG A 154 18.73 14.16 9.04
N THR A 155 17.66 14.95 9.03
CA THR A 155 17.45 16.06 9.98
C THR A 155 16.78 15.60 11.28
N TYR A 156 15.74 14.76 11.15
CA TYR A 156 14.88 14.37 12.27
C TYR A 156 15.04 12.91 12.66
N GLY A 157 15.57 12.08 11.77
CA GLY A 157 15.58 10.63 11.94
C GLY A 157 14.18 10.04 11.89
N THR A 158 14.10 8.72 12.13
CA THR A 158 12.84 7.99 12.23
C THR A 158 12.76 7.16 13.50
N TYR A 159 11.54 7.02 14.05
CA TYR A 159 11.28 6.14 15.20
C TYR A 159 10.94 4.69 14.80
N GLU A 160 10.79 4.42 13.51
CA GLU A 160 10.50 3.10 12.96
C GLU A 160 11.09 2.93 11.55
N MET A 161 11.31 1.69 11.12
CA MET A 161 11.83 1.40 9.79
C MET A 161 10.69 1.24 8.79
N ASN A 162 10.86 1.83 7.60
CA ASN A 162 9.80 1.95 6.60
C ASN A 162 10.31 1.77 5.18
N GLY A 163 9.45 1.16 4.33
CA GLY A 163 9.55 1.20 2.89
C GLY A 163 8.51 2.16 2.30
N ILE A 164 8.91 3.04 1.41
CA ILE A 164 8.09 4.12 0.85
C ILE A 164 8.17 4.10 -0.67
N ALA A 165 7.01 4.16 -1.35
CA ALA A 165 6.93 4.30 -2.79
C ALA A 165 6.65 5.74 -3.20
N PHE A 166 7.36 6.20 -4.22
CA PHE A 166 7.11 7.45 -4.94
C PHE A 166 6.85 7.14 -6.40
N GLN A 167 5.87 7.78 -7.00
CA GLN A 167 5.44 7.51 -8.36
C GLN A 167 5.11 8.79 -9.10
N ASP A 168 5.55 8.88 -10.36
CA ASP A 168 4.97 9.77 -11.36
C ASP A 168 4.72 8.98 -12.66
N VAL A 169 4.29 9.64 -13.71
CA VAL A 169 3.98 8.99 -14.99
C VAL A 169 5.20 8.36 -15.68
N ASN A 170 6.40 8.77 -15.30
CA ASN A 170 7.67 8.36 -15.93
C ASN A 170 8.37 7.25 -15.18
N GLU A 171 8.36 7.30 -13.84
CA GLU A 171 9.15 6.41 -13.00
C GLU A 171 8.52 6.13 -11.64
N ILE A 172 8.97 5.02 -11.02
CA ILE A 172 8.64 4.63 -9.66
C ILE A 172 9.94 4.46 -8.89
N TRP A 173 10.01 5.00 -7.68
CA TRP A 173 11.09 4.82 -6.73
C TRP A 173 10.60 4.12 -5.48
N TRP A 174 11.40 3.16 -5.01
CA TRP A 174 11.21 2.50 -3.72
C TRP A 174 12.35 2.91 -2.79
N LEU A 175 12.01 3.48 -1.63
CA LEU A 175 12.96 3.88 -0.59
C LEU A 175 12.78 2.99 0.63
N GLU A 176 13.88 2.48 1.17
CA GLU A 176 13.96 1.75 2.44
C GLU A 176 14.79 2.54 3.45
N THR A 177 14.27 2.74 4.66
CA THR A 177 15.04 3.31 5.77
C THR A 177 15.95 2.25 6.40
N ILE A 178 17.13 2.66 6.82
CA ILE A 178 18.18 1.80 7.41
C ILE A 178 18.52 2.40 8.76
N GLY A 179 18.03 1.79 9.85
CA GLY A 179 18.19 2.38 11.18
C GLY A 179 17.46 3.71 11.35
N GLY A 180 18.01 4.62 12.16
CA GLY A 180 17.38 5.87 12.54
C GLY A 180 17.50 6.99 11.52
N HIS A 181 18.57 7.05 10.72
CA HIS A 181 18.84 8.20 9.84
C HIS A 181 19.23 7.82 8.41
N HIS A 182 19.82 6.61 8.22
CA HIS A 182 20.26 6.17 6.91
C HIS A 182 19.09 5.64 6.08
N TRP A 183 19.23 5.71 4.76
CA TRP A 183 18.25 5.24 3.81
C TRP A 183 18.91 4.90 2.47
N MET A 184 18.24 4.06 1.70
CA MET A 184 18.56 3.78 0.30
C MET A 184 17.28 3.77 -0.53
N ALA A 185 17.42 4.06 -1.82
CA ALA A 185 16.30 3.99 -2.76
C ALA A 185 16.76 3.39 -4.09
N ARG A 186 15.87 2.62 -4.72
CA ARG A 186 16.09 2.03 -6.03
C ARG A 186 14.91 2.32 -6.94
N ARG A 187 15.23 2.73 -8.19
CA ARG A 187 14.24 2.91 -9.24
C ARG A 187 13.72 1.54 -9.68
N VAL A 188 12.41 1.41 -9.82
CA VAL A 188 11.79 0.21 -10.39
C VAL A 188 12.06 0.20 -11.91
N PRO A 189 12.65 -0.88 -12.47
CA PRO A 189 12.84 -0.97 -13.91
C PRO A 189 11.51 -0.91 -14.65
N ASP A 190 11.49 -0.24 -15.79
CA ASP A 190 10.26 0.03 -16.55
C ASP A 190 9.52 -1.23 -17.01
N ASP A 191 10.24 -2.32 -17.26
CA ASP A 191 9.71 -3.61 -17.71
C ASP A 191 9.40 -4.62 -16.59
N SER A 192 9.60 -4.20 -15.35
CA SER A 192 9.54 -5.08 -14.18
C SER A 192 8.43 -4.69 -13.20
N TYR A 193 8.13 -5.60 -12.30
CA TYR A 193 7.34 -5.35 -11.10
C TYR A 193 8.13 -5.72 -9.85
N VAL A 194 7.72 -5.17 -8.71
CA VAL A 194 8.32 -5.39 -7.40
C VAL A 194 7.22 -5.77 -6.42
N VAL A 195 7.47 -6.75 -5.56
CA VAL A 195 6.56 -7.12 -4.45
C VAL A 195 7.29 -6.96 -3.12
N MET A 196 6.65 -6.24 -2.20
CA MET A 196 7.24 -5.91 -0.91
C MET A 196 6.34 -6.36 0.24
N PRO A 197 6.77 -7.37 1.02
CA PRO A 197 6.24 -7.65 2.34
C PRO A 197 6.93 -6.77 3.39
N ASN A 198 6.77 -7.08 4.68
CA ASN A 198 7.38 -6.33 5.78
C ASN A 198 8.87 -6.67 6.01
N GLN A 199 9.65 -6.68 4.94
CA GLN A 199 11.10 -6.95 4.95
C GLN A 199 11.82 -5.90 4.10
N LEU A 200 13.12 -5.67 4.36
CA LEU A 200 13.98 -5.03 3.38
C LEU A 200 14.04 -5.93 2.14
N GLY A 201 13.88 -5.36 0.96
CA GLY A 201 13.73 -6.11 -0.28
C GLY A 201 14.83 -5.85 -1.30
N ILE A 202 15.42 -4.65 -1.32
CA ILE A 202 16.47 -4.29 -2.28
C ILE A 202 17.63 -5.28 -2.16
N ASP A 203 17.84 -6.08 -3.20
CA ASP A 203 18.78 -7.22 -3.24
C ASP A 203 20.14 -6.88 -3.88
N SER A 204 20.24 -5.73 -4.52
CA SER A 204 21.47 -5.23 -5.12
C SER A 204 21.51 -3.71 -5.10
N PHE A 205 22.72 -3.13 -4.94
CA PHE A 205 22.89 -1.69 -4.84
C PHE A 205 24.20 -1.23 -5.47
N ASP A 206 24.13 -0.23 -6.36
CA ASP A 206 25.30 0.37 -7.00
C ASP A 206 25.65 1.71 -6.34
N PHE A 207 26.70 1.67 -5.50
CA PHE A 207 27.24 2.87 -4.86
C PHE A 207 27.87 3.86 -5.85
N ALA A 208 28.35 3.40 -7.01
CA ALA A 208 28.93 4.30 -8.01
C ALA A 208 27.82 5.13 -8.67
N ASP A 209 26.68 4.53 -9.00
CA ASP A 209 25.50 5.27 -9.49
C ASP A 209 24.94 6.20 -8.42
N SER A 210 24.73 5.71 -7.19
CA SER A 210 24.11 6.50 -6.11
C SER A 210 24.93 7.72 -5.68
N CYS A 211 26.25 7.65 -5.77
CA CYS A 211 27.16 8.78 -5.52
C CYS A 211 27.47 9.60 -6.78
N GLY A 212 26.99 9.17 -7.94
CA GLY A 212 27.27 9.77 -9.27
C GLY A 212 26.04 10.28 -9.97
N ALA A 213 25.60 9.57 -11.01
CA ALA A 213 24.50 9.99 -11.88
C ALA A 213 23.14 9.85 -11.24
N GLN A 214 22.99 8.96 -10.27
CA GLN A 214 21.74 8.67 -9.56
C GLN A 214 20.61 8.26 -10.51
N GLU A 215 20.94 7.49 -11.54
CA GLU A 215 19.94 7.06 -12.53
C GLU A 215 18.98 6.02 -11.95
N ASN A 216 19.51 5.05 -11.19
CA ASN A 216 18.75 3.94 -10.64
C ASN A 216 18.84 3.79 -9.12
N TYR A 217 19.82 4.44 -8.48
CA TYR A 217 20.06 4.31 -7.05
C TYR A 217 20.32 5.69 -6.40
N MET A 218 19.78 5.86 -5.21
CA MET A 218 20.04 7.00 -4.34
C MET A 218 20.19 6.51 -2.91
N CYS A 219 20.96 7.21 -2.07
CA CYS A 219 21.08 6.90 -0.66
C CYS A 219 21.51 8.12 0.16
N SER A 220 21.50 7.98 1.48
CA SER A 220 22.13 8.95 2.37
C SER A 220 23.61 9.11 2.03
N GLU A 221 24.11 10.34 2.09
CA GLU A 221 25.43 10.75 1.60
C GLU A 221 26.60 9.90 2.16
N ASP A 222 26.47 9.45 3.41
CA ASP A 222 27.48 8.70 4.13
C ASP A 222 27.21 7.18 4.22
N LEU A 223 26.18 6.65 3.53
CA LEU A 223 25.78 5.24 3.64
C LEU A 223 26.96 4.29 3.36
N LYS A 224 27.75 4.54 2.31
CA LYS A 224 28.92 3.70 1.99
C LYS A 224 29.92 3.69 3.12
N ALA A 225 30.25 4.86 3.68
CA ALA A 225 31.17 4.98 4.81
C ALA A 225 30.60 4.32 6.08
N PHE A 226 29.29 4.41 6.29
CA PHE A 226 28.60 3.74 7.38
C PHE A 226 28.71 2.21 7.27
N VAL A 227 28.46 1.65 6.08
CA VAL A 227 28.61 0.22 5.79
C VAL A 227 30.04 -0.26 6.08
N ASP A 228 31.02 0.45 5.56
CA ASP A 228 32.43 0.10 5.72
C ASP A 228 32.87 0.19 7.20
N LYS A 229 32.51 1.27 7.87
CA LYS A 229 32.87 1.52 9.28
C LYS A 229 32.32 0.46 10.24
N HIS A 230 31.10 0.00 9.98
CA HIS A 230 30.40 -0.94 10.87
C HIS A 230 30.44 -2.39 10.37
N HIS A 231 31.21 -2.65 9.29
CA HIS A 231 31.38 -3.98 8.69
C HIS A 231 30.03 -4.66 8.39
N LEU A 232 29.10 -3.91 7.74
CA LEU A 232 27.76 -4.38 7.48
C LEU A 232 27.67 -5.22 6.19
N ASP A 233 28.59 -5.06 5.24
CA ASP A 233 28.69 -5.91 4.06
C ASP A 233 29.09 -7.33 4.44
N LEU A 234 28.23 -8.29 4.07
CA LEU A 234 28.45 -9.72 4.33
C LEU A 234 28.86 -10.49 3.07
N SER A 235 29.01 -9.82 1.92
CA SER A 235 29.37 -10.47 0.68
C SER A 235 30.80 -11.06 0.76
N LEU A 236 30.98 -12.23 0.15
CA LEU A 236 32.29 -12.86 0.02
C LEU A 236 32.97 -12.59 -1.31
N ASP A 237 32.19 -12.16 -2.32
CA ASP A 237 32.61 -11.94 -3.70
C ASP A 237 32.66 -10.45 -4.09
N GLY A 238 32.28 -9.56 -3.15
CA GLY A 238 32.20 -8.11 -3.36
C GLY A 238 30.93 -7.62 -4.01
N SER A 239 29.92 -8.48 -4.18
CA SER A 239 28.57 -8.09 -4.61
C SER A 239 27.75 -7.65 -3.39
N PHE A 240 27.62 -6.35 -3.19
CA PHE A 240 26.87 -5.84 -2.04
C PHE A 240 25.37 -6.12 -2.17
N ASN A 241 24.84 -6.91 -1.24
CA ASN A 241 23.42 -7.19 -1.08
C ASN A 241 22.87 -6.45 0.15
N PRO A 242 22.09 -5.37 -0.02
CA PRO A 242 21.53 -4.62 1.12
C PRO A 242 20.59 -5.44 2.00
N ARG A 243 19.83 -6.37 1.43
CA ARG A 243 18.91 -7.24 2.18
C ARG A 243 19.67 -8.05 3.23
N ASP A 244 20.80 -8.65 2.85
CA ASP A 244 21.66 -9.42 3.75
C ASP A 244 22.38 -8.52 4.76
N ALA A 245 22.81 -7.34 4.31
CA ALA A 245 23.52 -6.39 5.15
C ALA A 245 22.64 -5.78 6.25
N PHE A 246 21.39 -5.44 5.92
CA PHE A 246 20.53 -4.61 6.77
C PHE A 246 19.28 -5.34 7.27
N GLY A 247 18.75 -6.32 6.53
CA GLY A 247 17.45 -6.94 6.77
C GLY A 247 17.44 -7.97 7.90
N SER A 248 16.24 -8.44 8.21
CA SER A 248 16.00 -9.62 9.04
C SER A 248 15.85 -10.86 8.16
N HIS A 249 16.21 -12.02 8.71
CA HIS A 249 16.06 -13.34 8.09
C HIS A 249 15.80 -14.36 9.20
N ASP A 250 14.67 -14.20 9.90
CA ASP A 250 14.30 -15.06 11.02
C ASP A 250 13.11 -15.97 10.69
N ASP A 251 12.84 -16.94 11.57
CA ASP A 251 11.73 -17.89 11.39
C ASP A 251 10.36 -17.19 11.31
N ALA A 252 10.22 -15.99 11.89
CA ALA A 252 8.99 -15.22 11.79
C ALA A 252 8.76 -14.68 10.36
N ASP A 253 9.83 -14.32 9.66
CA ASP A 253 9.78 -13.91 8.26
C ASP A 253 9.24 -15.02 7.36
N HIS A 254 9.61 -16.29 7.64
CA HIS A 254 9.15 -17.47 6.87
C HIS A 254 7.66 -17.80 7.07
N VAL A 255 7.01 -17.22 8.05
CA VAL A 255 5.56 -17.33 8.26
C VAL A 255 4.83 -16.07 7.81
N TYR A 256 5.48 -14.91 7.95
CA TYR A 256 4.82 -13.62 7.83
C TYR A 256 5.12 -12.91 6.51
N ASN A 257 6.34 -12.98 6.02
CA ASN A 257 6.86 -12.14 4.93
C ASN A 257 7.11 -12.92 3.63
N THR A 258 8.05 -13.83 3.60
CA THR A 258 8.48 -14.54 2.39
C THR A 258 7.34 -15.31 1.70
N PRO A 259 6.36 -15.93 2.40
CA PRO A 259 5.24 -16.59 1.72
C PRO A 259 4.38 -15.64 0.89
N ARG A 260 4.22 -14.37 1.33
CA ARG A 260 3.45 -13.36 0.57
C ARG A 260 4.16 -13.00 -0.73
N ALA A 261 5.45 -12.72 -0.66
CA ALA A 261 6.28 -12.43 -1.84
C ALA A 261 6.30 -13.64 -2.79
N TRP A 262 6.55 -14.85 -2.28
CA TRP A 262 6.52 -16.09 -3.06
C TRP A 262 5.21 -16.27 -3.82
N PHE A 263 4.06 -16.08 -3.18
CA PHE A 263 2.75 -16.24 -3.84
C PHE A 263 2.55 -15.24 -4.98
N MET A 264 2.91 -13.99 -4.76
CA MET A 264 2.75 -12.94 -5.77
C MET A 264 3.68 -13.14 -6.96
N LEU A 265 4.95 -13.49 -6.71
CA LEU A 265 5.93 -13.82 -7.75
C LEU A 265 5.49 -15.06 -8.55
N ARG A 266 5.08 -16.13 -7.87
CA ARG A 266 4.55 -17.35 -8.49
C ARG A 266 3.33 -17.07 -9.40
N HIS A 267 2.44 -16.19 -8.99
CA HIS A 267 1.25 -15.86 -9.78
C HIS A 267 1.59 -15.10 -11.07
N LEU A 268 2.53 -14.15 -11.00
CA LEU A 268 2.91 -13.32 -12.15
C LEU A 268 3.93 -13.98 -13.08
N ASN A 269 4.69 -14.96 -12.56
CA ASN A 269 5.71 -15.70 -13.29
C ASN A 269 5.59 -17.23 -13.10
N PRO A 270 4.43 -17.83 -13.43
CA PRO A 270 4.17 -19.24 -13.13
C PRO A 270 5.10 -20.22 -13.85
N ASN A 271 5.74 -19.84 -14.96
CA ASN A 271 6.58 -20.71 -15.78
C ASN A 271 8.07 -20.29 -15.80
N THR A 272 8.42 -19.14 -15.28
CA THR A 272 9.81 -18.63 -15.24
C THR A 272 10.68 -19.46 -14.30
N TRP A 273 10.09 -19.93 -13.19
CA TRP A 273 10.74 -20.68 -12.14
C TRP A 273 9.90 -21.90 -11.74
N VAL A 274 10.53 -22.89 -11.13
CA VAL A 274 9.84 -24.03 -10.51
C VAL A 274 9.46 -23.62 -9.08
N TRP A 275 8.14 -23.52 -8.82
CA TRP A 275 7.60 -23.01 -7.56
C TRP A 275 7.16 -24.08 -6.57
N GLU A 276 7.11 -25.36 -7.01
CA GLU A 276 6.58 -26.45 -6.22
C GLU A 276 7.39 -27.74 -6.45
N GLY A 277 7.34 -28.64 -5.47
CA GLY A 277 8.01 -29.94 -5.55
C GLY A 277 9.43 -29.92 -5.02
N PRO A 278 10.15 -31.07 -5.11
CA PRO A 278 11.50 -31.22 -4.54
C PRO A 278 12.57 -30.43 -5.30
N ASP A 279 12.30 -30.05 -6.54
CA ASP A 279 13.22 -29.32 -7.41
C ASP A 279 12.82 -27.84 -7.53
N ALA A 280 12.04 -27.31 -6.57
CA ALA A 280 11.60 -25.92 -6.59
C ALA A 280 12.80 -24.97 -6.50
N ASP A 281 12.87 -23.98 -7.40
CA ASP A 281 13.85 -22.89 -7.35
C ASP A 281 13.59 -22.00 -6.11
N TYR A 282 12.31 -21.72 -5.83
CA TYR A 282 11.86 -20.93 -4.70
C TYR A 282 10.71 -21.60 -3.96
N THR A 283 10.73 -21.47 -2.65
CA THR A 283 9.69 -21.93 -1.72
C THR A 283 9.12 -20.76 -0.92
N PRO A 284 8.01 -20.94 -0.17
CA PRO A 284 7.52 -19.91 0.74
C PRO A 284 8.52 -19.43 1.81
N HIS A 285 9.60 -20.19 2.03
CA HIS A 285 10.63 -19.89 3.02
C HIS A 285 11.93 -19.36 2.42
N SER A 286 11.97 -19.09 1.12
CA SER A 286 13.21 -18.61 0.45
C SER A 286 13.53 -17.17 0.83
N ASP A 287 14.75 -16.94 1.31
CA ASP A 287 15.26 -15.60 1.66
C ASP A 287 15.82 -14.84 0.44
N ASP A 288 16.10 -15.56 -0.63
CA ASP A 288 16.69 -15.06 -1.87
C ASP A 288 15.69 -14.78 -2.98
N LEU A 289 14.40 -14.61 -2.64
CA LEU A 289 13.38 -14.17 -3.62
C LEU A 289 13.81 -12.88 -4.31
N PRO A 290 13.73 -12.78 -5.65
CA PRO A 290 14.19 -11.59 -6.36
C PRO A 290 13.36 -10.35 -6.00
N TRP A 291 14.03 -9.20 -5.86
CA TRP A 291 13.36 -7.93 -5.57
C TRP A 291 12.42 -7.51 -6.69
N CYS A 292 12.84 -7.64 -7.95
CA CYS A 292 12.03 -7.33 -9.12
C CYS A 292 12.11 -8.44 -10.18
N MET A 293 11.02 -8.58 -10.96
CA MET A 293 10.94 -9.53 -12.07
C MET A 293 10.21 -8.91 -13.26
N ILE A 294 10.55 -9.36 -14.47
CA ILE A 294 9.76 -9.11 -15.67
C ILE A 294 8.59 -10.09 -15.65
N PRO A 295 7.31 -9.63 -15.69
CA PRO A 295 6.17 -10.53 -15.63
C PRO A 295 6.00 -11.30 -16.93
N GLU A 296 5.43 -12.51 -16.89
CA GLU A 296 5.15 -13.32 -18.08
C GLU A 296 4.01 -12.76 -18.95
N ARG A 297 3.19 -11.88 -18.40
CA ARG A 297 2.15 -11.13 -19.12
C ARG A 297 1.97 -9.75 -18.52
N LYS A 298 1.36 -8.84 -19.26
CA LYS A 298 1.04 -7.50 -18.77
C LYS A 298 0.14 -7.56 -17.54
N ILE A 299 0.43 -6.72 -16.56
CA ILE A 299 -0.27 -6.63 -15.28
C ILE A 299 -1.39 -5.59 -15.37
N THR A 300 -2.59 -5.95 -14.91
CA THR A 300 -3.78 -5.08 -14.84
C THR A 300 -4.09 -4.66 -13.41
N PRO A 301 -4.92 -3.62 -13.18
CA PRO A 301 -5.42 -3.30 -11.86
C PRO A 301 -6.16 -4.47 -11.18
N GLU A 302 -6.86 -5.29 -11.96
CA GLU A 302 -7.56 -6.49 -11.49
C GLU A 302 -6.58 -7.56 -10.97
N ASP A 303 -5.44 -7.76 -11.64
CA ASP A 303 -4.37 -8.63 -11.16
C ASP A 303 -3.82 -8.14 -9.82
N VAL A 304 -3.60 -6.83 -9.70
CA VAL A 304 -3.15 -6.21 -8.45
C VAL A 304 -4.16 -6.42 -7.34
N LYS A 305 -5.47 -6.22 -7.62
CA LYS A 305 -6.55 -6.50 -6.67
C LYS A 305 -6.53 -7.97 -6.22
N TYR A 306 -6.45 -8.92 -7.16
CA TYR A 306 -6.38 -10.35 -6.87
C TYR A 306 -5.22 -10.68 -5.94
N LEU A 307 -4.01 -10.19 -6.24
CA LEU A 307 -2.81 -10.44 -5.46
C LEU A 307 -2.91 -9.86 -4.04
N LEU A 308 -3.31 -8.58 -3.91
CA LEU A 308 -3.38 -7.92 -2.61
C LEU A 308 -4.56 -8.39 -1.75
N SER A 309 -5.55 -9.06 -2.33
CA SER A 309 -6.66 -9.70 -1.60
C SER A 309 -6.47 -11.21 -1.39
N SER A 310 -5.33 -11.77 -1.78
CA SER A 310 -5.10 -13.20 -1.75
C SER A 310 -5.03 -13.76 -0.32
N HIS A 311 -5.65 -14.94 -0.19
CA HIS A 311 -5.55 -15.82 0.96
C HIS A 311 -4.87 -17.16 0.59
N TYR A 312 -3.97 -17.15 -0.41
CA TYR A 312 -3.27 -18.32 -0.97
C TYR A 312 -4.18 -19.29 -1.71
N GLN A 313 -5.29 -18.81 -2.28
CA GLN A 313 -6.22 -19.64 -3.04
C GLN A 313 -5.51 -20.40 -4.17
N GLY A 314 -5.88 -21.66 -4.35
CA GLY A 314 -5.23 -22.56 -5.30
C GLY A 314 -3.90 -23.16 -4.83
N THR A 315 -3.55 -22.98 -3.55
CA THR A 315 -2.39 -23.61 -2.90
C THR A 315 -2.81 -24.44 -1.69
N PRO A 316 -1.95 -25.33 -1.16
CA PRO A 316 -2.23 -26.06 0.08
C PRO A 316 -2.40 -25.17 1.33
N TYR A 317 -2.05 -23.90 1.26
CA TYR A 317 -2.01 -22.96 2.39
C TYR A 317 -3.29 -22.14 2.56
N ASP A 318 -4.25 -22.29 1.62
CA ASP A 318 -5.53 -21.57 1.65
C ASP A 318 -6.35 -21.95 2.88
N PRO A 319 -6.63 -21.01 3.81
CA PRO A 319 -7.42 -21.30 5.02
C PRO A 319 -8.87 -21.67 4.72
N TYR A 320 -9.41 -21.26 3.57
CA TYR A 320 -10.79 -21.53 3.16
C TYR A 320 -10.95 -22.76 2.26
N ALA A 321 -9.85 -23.42 1.87
CA ALA A 321 -9.92 -24.60 1.02
C ALA A 321 -10.79 -25.72 1.63
N ALA A 322 -11.70 -26.28 0.83
CA ALA A 322 -12.54 -27.40 1.26
C ALA A 322 -11.75 -28.70 1.49
N TYR A 323 -10.64 -28.86 0.75
CA TYR A 323 -9.81 -30.08 0.72
C TYR A 323 -8.36 -29.76 1.07
N GLY A 324 -7.55 -30.76 1.34
CA GLY A 324 -6.12 -30.64 1.65
C GLY A 324 -5.77 -30.95 3.11
N ASP A 325 -4.47 -30.93 3.43
CA ASP A 325 -3.99 -31.19 4.78
C ASP A 325 -4.36 -30.02 5.73
N PRO A 326 -5.11 -30.28 6.81
CA PRO A 326 -5.47 -29.27 7.78
C PRO A 326 -4.27 -28.55 8.42
N LYS A 327 -3.08 -29.19 8.44
CA LYS A 327 -1.86 -28.58 9.01
C LYS A 327 -1.25 -27.50 8.13
N SER A 328 -1.47 -27.59 6.81
CA SER A 328 -0.98 -26.61 5.84
C SER A 328 -1.89 -25.39 5.73
N LYS A 329 -3.19 -25.56 5.98
CA LYS A 329 -4.18 -24.49 5.87
C LYS A 329 -3.92 -23.39 6.90
N GLY A 330 -3.81 -22.17 6.42
CA GLY A 330 -3.53 -21.01 7.29
C GLY A 330 -2.18 -21.06 7.98
N ALA A 331 -1.22 -21.84 7.44
CA ALA A 331 0.14 -21.88 7.97
C ALA A 331 0.87 -20.54 7.85
N TYR A 332 0.49 -19.73 6.87
CA TYR A 332 1.09 -18.43 6.58
C TYR A 332 0.09 -17.29 6.74
N ARG A 333 0.60 -16.12 7.08
CA ARG A 333 -0.17 -14.87 7.09
C ARG A 333 -0.66 -14.56 5.67
N THR A 334 -1.98 -14.46 5.50
CA THR A 334 -2.61 -14.13 4.22
C THR A 334 -2.29 -12.70 3.78
N ILE A 335 -2.27 -12.43 2.47
CA ILE A 335 -2.07 -11.08 1.92
C ILE A 335 -3.30 -10.22 2.19
N GLY A 336 -4.48 -10.68 1.73
CA GLY A 336 -5.77 -10.11 2.12
C GLY A 336 -6.13 -10.57 3.53
N ILE A 337 -5.96 -9.71 4.52
CA ILE A 337 -6.13 -10.05 5.94
C ILE A 337 -7.34 -9.32 6.55
N ASN A 338 -7.91 -9.91 7.61
CA ASN A 338 -9.10 -9.39 8.31
C ASN A 338 -8.96 -7.97 8.86
N ARG A 339 -7.73 -7.54 9.17
CA ARG A 339 -7.39 -6.22 9.72
C ARG A 339 -6.92 -5.21 8.68
N ASN A 340 -7.08 -5.52 7.40
CA ASN A 340 -6.85 -4.55 6.33
C ASN A 340 -7.80 -3.35 6.51
N SER A 341 -7.25 -2.14 6.47
CA SER A 341 -7.98 -0.88 6.60
C SER A 341 -8.41 -0.37 5.24
N PHE A 342 -7.50 -0.38 4.28
CA PHE A 342 -7.78 -0.13 2.87
C PHE A 342 -6.73 -0.80 1.97
N MET A 343 -7.07 -0.90 0.70
CA MET A 343 -6.14 -1.08 -0.40
C MET A 343 -6.28 0.13 -1.33
N ALA A 344 -5.16 0.76 -1.66
CA ALA A 344 -5.10 1.79 -2.68
C ALA A 344 -4.14 1.40 -3.78
N LEU A 345 -4.55 1.59 -5.04
CA LEU A 345 -3.70 1.52 -6.22
C LEU A 345 -3.76 2.85 -6.94
N THR A 346 -2.61 3.50 -7.13
CA THR A 346 -2.49 4.67 -7.99
C THR A 346 -2.04 4.23 -9.38
N GLN A 347 -2.82 4.58 -10.40
CA GLN A 347 -2.54 4.32 -11.82
C GLN A 347 -2.34 5.64 -12.54
N MET A 348 -1.19 5.82 -13.22
CA MET A 348 -0.88 7.01 -14.01
C MET A 348 -0.76 6.65 -15.48
N ARG A 349 -1.76 7.03 -16.27
CA ARG A 349 -1.98 6.63 -17.66
C ARG A 349 -1.29 7.59 -18.63
N PRO A 350 -0.18 7.21 -19.31
CA PRO A 350 0.65 8.12 -20.09
C PRO A 350 -0.03 8.67 -21.34
N ASP A 351 -0.97 7.91 -21.93
CA ASP A 351 -1.63 8.26 -23.19
C ASP A 351 -2.79 9.27 -23.00
N LEU A 352 -3.09 9.65 -21.75
CA LEU A 352 -4.15 10.60 -21.45
C LEU A 352 -3.59 11.98 -21.06
N PRO A 353 -4.34 13.06 -21.34
CA PRO A 353 -4.01 14.39 -20.84
C PRO A 353 -3.74 14.41 -19.34
N GLU A 354 -2.80 15.28 -18.94
CA GLU A 354 -2.34 15.38 -17.56
C GLU A 354 -3.49 15.55 -16.57
N GLU A 355 -4.48 16.36 -16.91
CA GLU A 355 -5.58 16.73 -16.01
C GLU A 355 -6.41 15.54 -15.51
N PHE A 356 -6.47 14.44 -16.28
CA PHE A 356 -7.28 13.27 -15.91
C PHE A 356 -6.58 11.91 -16.08
N ARG A 357 -5.24 11.91 -16.23
CA ARG A 357 -4.46 10.67 -16.37
C ARG A 357 -4.38 9.83 -15.11
N THR A 358 -4.48 10.44 -13.93
CA THR A 358 -4.28 9.75 -12.65
C THR A 358 -5.59 9.31 -12.06
N VAL A 359 -5.65 8.02 -11.74
CA VAL A 359 -6.79 7.34 -11.10
C VAL A 359 -6.30 6.63 -9.85
N GLU A 360 -7.05 6.75 -8.77
CA GLU A 360 -6.86 5.98 -7.54
C GLU A 360 -7.94 4.92 -7.44
N TRP A 361 -7.54 3.66 -7.37
CA TRP A 361 -8.41 2.51 -7.17
C TRP A 361 -8.44 2.17 -5.69
N ILE A 362 -9.61 2.17 -5.09
CA ILE A 362 -9.78 2.10 -3.64
C ILE A 362 -10.66 0.91 -3.28
N ALA A 363 -10.22 0.10 -2.31
CA ALA A 363 -11.02 -0.86 -1.57
C ALA A 363 -10.84 -0.60 -0.07
N TYR A 364 -11.92 -0.70 0.71
CA TYR A 364 -11.87 -0.53 2.15
C TYR A 364 -12.08 -1.83 2.90
N ALA A 365 -11.59 -1.87 4.15
CA ALA A 365 -11.70 -2.98 5.08
C ALA A 365 -11.04 -4.26 4.51
N SER A 366 -11.43 -5.44 4.97
CA SER A 366 -10.85 -6.70 4.48
C SER A 366 -11.13 -6.88 2.98
N ASN A 367 -10.13 -6.57 2.16
CA ASN A 367 -10.25 -6.55 0.70
C ASN A 367 -10.43 -7.93 0.07
N ALA A 368 -10.17 -9.03 0.80
CA ALA A 368 -10.52 -10.39 0.37
C ALA A 368 -12.04 -10.58 0.14
N PHE A 369 -12.88 -9.74 0.75
CA PHE A 369 -14.33 -9.79 0.65
C PHE A 369 -14.95 -8.52 0.10
N ASN A 370 -14.17 -7.72 -0.62
CA ASN A 370 -14.59 -6.42 -1.10
C ASN A 370 -14.10 -6.14 -2.52
N THR A 371 -14.67 -5.12 -3.15
CA THR A 371 -14.32 -4.65 -4.50
C THR A 371 -13.37 -3.46 -4.45
N MET A 372 -12.65 -3.24 -5.54
CA MET A 372 -11.82 -2.08 -5.82
C MET A 372 -12.53 -1.15 -6.83
N VAL A 373 -12.44 0.16 -6.63
CA VAL A 373 -13.21 1.15 -7.40
C VAL A 373 -12.33 2.33 -7.83
N PRO A 374 -12.35 2.74 -9.13
CA PRO A 374 -11.51 3.82 -9.63
C PRO A 374 -12.12 5.20 -9.37
N PHE A 375 -11.28 6.16 -8.95
CA PHE A 375 -11.65 7.57 -8.83
C PHE A 375 -10.57 8.47 -9.44
N TYR A 376 -10.96 9.51 -10.16
CA TYR A 376 -10.00 10.53 -10.61
C TYR A 376 -9.39 11.24 -9.40
N ALA A 377 -8.07 11.31 -9.36
CA ALA A 377 -7.32 11.91 -8.25
C ALA A 377 -7.30 13.46 -8.31
N ASN A 378 -7.33 14.04 -9.52
CA ASN A 378 -7.25 15.50 -9.69
C ASN A 378 -8.63 16.16 -9.56
N VAL A 379 -9.16 16.18 -8.34
CA VAL A 379 -10.48 16.74 -7.98
C VAL A 379 -10.37 17.62 -6.74
N ASP A 380 -11.35 18.48 -6.51
CA ASP A 380 -11.40 19.35 -5.33
C ASP A 380 -12.13 18.71 -4.15
N THR A 381 -12.92 17.67 -4.41
CA THR A 381 -13.68 16.93 -3.39
C THR A 381 -13.77 15.45 -3.76
N THR A 382 -13.90 14.59 -2.77
CA THR A 382 -14.20 13.17 -2.94
C THR A 382 -15.66 12.87 -2.62
N PRO A 383 -16.24 11.78 -3.18
CA PRO A 383 -17.62 11.42 -2.88
C PRO A 383 -17.88 11.19 -1.39
N ALA A 384 -19.00 11.72 -0.89
CA ALA A 384 -19.36 11.60 0.53
C ALA A 384 -19.39 10.16 1.03
N TYR A 385 -19.78 9.20 0.19
CA TYR A 385 -19.81 7.78 0.52
C TYR A 385 -18.44 7.20 0.94
N LEU A 386 -17.32 7.82 0.49
CA LEU A 386 -15.96 7.46 0.87
C LEU A 386 -15.37 8.41 1.93
N ALA A 387 -15.84 9.66 1.98
CA ALA A 387 -15.29 10.72 2.85
C ALA A 387 -15.96 10.77 4.23
N CYS A 388 -17.20 10.29 4.40
CA CYS A 388 -18.00 10.48 5.61
C CYS A 388 -17.75 9.43 6.71
N THR A 389 -16.74 8.59 6.58
CA THR A 389 -16.43 7.57 7.59
C THR A 389 -16.10 8.22 8.93
N THR A 390 -16.72 7.72 9.98
CA THR A 390 -16.47 8.07 11.40
C THR A 390 -16.22 6.81 12.23
N SER A 391 -16.09 6.92 13.53
CA SER A 391 -16.02 5.78 14.45
C SER A 391 -17.36 5.01 14.57
N GLU A 392 -18.47 5.60 14.13
CA GLU A 392 -19.80 5.00 14.21
C GLU A 392 -20.13 4.18 12.96
N VAL A 393 -20.65 2.97 13.15
CA VAL A 393 -21.07 2.08 12.07
C VAL A 393 -22.26 2.67 11.31
N SER A 394 -22.14 2.75 9.98
CA SER A 394 -23.19 3.31 9.13
C SER A 394 -23.21 2.65 7.76
N THR A 395 -24.40 2.39 7.20
CA THR A 395 -24.57 1.96 5.80
C THR A 395 -24.36 3.08 4.80
N GLU A 396 -24.21 4.33 5.25
CA GLU A 396 -23.88 5.48 4.42
C GLU A 396 -22.38 5.65 4.19
N SER A 397 -21.52 4.80 4.81
CA SER A 397 -20.08 4.79 4.64
C SER A 397 -19.61 3.52 3.93
N PHE A 398 -18.85 3.67 2.86
CA PHE A 398 -18.27 2.55 2.11
C PHE A 398 -17.36 1.69 2.99
N TYR A 399 -16.58 2.31 3.88
CA TYR A 399 -15.75 1.60 4.83
C TYR A 399 -16.58 0.63 5.70
N TRP A 400 -17.67 1.11 6.30
CA TRP A 400 -18.47 0.30 7.22
C TRP A 400 -19.28 -0.78 6.50
N VAL A 401 -19.83 -0.48 5.31
CA VAL A 401 -20.50 -1.51 4.49
C VAL A 401 -19.51 -2.62 4.11
N SER A 402 -18.31 -2.26 3.69
CA SER A 402 -17.26 -3.22 3.37
C SER A 402 -16.86 -4.07 4.59
N ARG A 403 -16.74 -3.45 5.77
CA ARG A 403 -16.44 -4.15 7.02
C ARG A 403 -17.54 -5.13 7.44
N MET A 404 -18.80 -4.74 7.26
CA MET A 404 -19.95 -5.61 7.57
C MET A 404 -20.00 -6.81 6.62
N ILE A 405 -19.84 -6.59 5.30
CA ILE A 405 -19.79 -7.68 4.31
C ILE A 405 -18.66 -8.64 4.66
N ALA A 406 -17.44 -8.13 4.91
CA ALA A 406 -16.28 -8.95 5.20
C ALA A 406 -16.45 -9.78 6.47
N ALA A 407 -16.89 -9.18 7.56
CA ALA A 407 -17.09 -9.89 8.84
C ALA A 407 -18.12 -11.02 8.75
N MET A 408 -19.17 -10.82 7.96
CA MET A 408 -20.18 -11.85 7.71
C MET A 408 -19.69 -12.92 6.73
N ALA A 409 -19.03 -12.51 5.64
CA ALA A 409 -18.56 -13.44 4.62
C ALA A 409 -17.45 -14.36 5.15
N ASP A 410 -16.53 -13.85 5.96
CA ASP A 410 -15.51 -14.65 6.65
C ASP A 410 -16.12 -15.74 7.53
N ALA A 411 -17.14 -15.41 8.31
CA ALA A 411 -17.83 -16.36 9.18
C ALA A 411 -18.58 -17.47 8.44
N ALA A 412 -18.93 -17.27 7.17
CA ALA A 412 -19.69 -18.20 6.34
C ALA A 412 -19.17 -18.24 4.89
N TYR A 413 -17.84 -18.36 4.72
CA TYR A 413 -17.15 -18.27 3.44
C TYR A 413 -17.86 -19.03 2.31
N GLY A 414 -18.07 -20.34 2.46
CA GLY A 414 -18.64 -21.18 1.41
C GLY A 414 -20.07 -20.84 0.98
N LYS A 415 -20.79 -19.98 1.75
CA LYS A 415 -22.13 -19.50 1.39
C LYS A 415 -22.12 -18.09 0.83
N SER A 416 -21.10 -17.31 1.20
CA SER A 416 -21.05 -15.88 0.93
C SER A 416 -20.14 -15.52 -0.24
N ILE A 417 -19.07 -16.29 -0.48
CA ILE A 417 -18.02 -15.93 -1.43
C ILE A 417 -18.54 -15.66 -2.85
N PHE A 418 -19.45 -16.45 -3.30
CA PHE A 418 -20.07 -16.30 -4.62
C PHE A 418 -20.87 -14.97 -4.78
N HIS A 419 -21.45 -14.45 -3.70
CA HIS A 419 -22.06 -13.11 -3.72
C HIS A 419 -20.99 -12.02 -3.77
N VAL A 420 -19.88 -12.23 -3.09
CA VAL A 420 -18.72 -11.30 -3.08
C VAL A 420 -18.07 -11.26 -4.47
N GLU A 421 -17.80 -12.40 -5.09
CA GLU A 421 -17.21 -12.47 -6.44
C GLU A 421 -18.09 -11.77 -7.48
N ARG A 422 -19.40 -12.00 -7.45
CA ARG A 422 -20.33 -11.29 -8.35
C ARG A 422 -20.41 -9.79 -8.09
N TYR A 423 -20.29 -9.39 -6.83
CA TYR A 423 -20.21 -7.99 -6.45
C TYR A 423 -18.95 -7.35 -7.04
N GLU A 424 -17.81 -7.99 -6.86
CA GLU A 424 -16.53 -7.53 -7.37
C GLU A 424 -16.56 -7.38 -8.90
N GLU A 425 -16.92 -8.43 -9.63
CA GLU A 425 -17.03 -8.41 -11.10
C GLU A 425 -18.01 -7.32 -11.58
N GLY A 426 -19.17 -7.24 -10.95
CA GLY A 426 -20.20 -6.29 -11.33
C GLY A 426 -19.80 -4.85 -11.10
N VAL A 427 -19.13 -4.53 -9.97
CA VAL A 427 -18.63 -3.19 -9.69
C VAL A 427 -17.48 -2.83 -10.61
N LEU A 428 -16.46 -3.70 -10.75
CA LEU A 428 -15.32 -3.45 -11.63
C LEU A 428 -15.76 -3.18 -13.07
N SER A 429 -16.65 -4.01 -13.61
CA SER A 429 -17.17 -3.83 -14.97
C SER A 429 -17.92 -2.51 -15.14
N ALA A 430 -18.87 -2.20 -14.25
CA ALA A 430 -19.69 -1.02 -14.35
C ALA A 430 -18.89 0.29 -14.14
N THR A 431 -17.99 0.29 -13.16
CA THR A 431 -17.18 1.49 -12.85
C THR A 431 -16.10 1.74 -13.89
N ARG A 432 -15.53 0.68 -14.50
CA ARG A 432 -14.64 0.82 -15.66
C ARG A 432 -15.38 1.40 -16.89
N ALA A 433 -16.61 0.95 -17.13
CA ALA A 433 -17.42 1.53 -18.21
C ALA A 433 -17.71 3.02 -17.99
N LEU A 434 -17.97 3.42 -16.73
CA LEU A 434 -18.12 4.84 -16.38
C LEU A 434 -16.81 5.60 -16.58
N LEU A 435 -15.67 5.06 -16.10
CA LEU A 435 -14.36 5.68 -16.29
C LEU A 435 -14.07 5.95 -17.77
N ASN A 436 -14.24 4.94 -18.64
CA ASN A 436 -14.02 5.05 -20.07
C ASN A 436 -14.94 6.12 -20.70
N ALA A 437 -16.23 6.11 -20.36
CA ALA A 437 -17.18 7.09 -20.88
C ALA A 437 -16.85 8.53 -20.45
N TYR A 438 -16.31 8.73 -19.24
CA TYR A 438 -15.89 10.05 -18.80
C TYR A 438 -14.51 10.46 -19.33
N ASP A 439 -13.61 9.53 -19.60
CA ASP A 439 -12.36 9.79 -20.34
C ASP A 439 -12.70 10.35 -21.74
N GLU A 440 -13.61 9.71 -22.47
CA GLU A 440 -14.07 10.18 -23.78
C GLU A 440 -14.71 11.58 -23.72
N LYS A 441 -15.58 11.84 -22.73
CA LYS A 441 -16.21 13.16 -22.55
C LYS A 441 -15.16 14.24 -22.25
N GLN A 442 -14.20 13.96 -21.39
CA GLN A 442 -13.12 14.89 -21.05
C GLN A 442 -12.20 15.17 -22.24
N ALA A 443 -11.89 14.14 -23.05
CA ALA A 443 -11.08 14.28 -24.25
C ALA A 443 -11.75 15.19 -25.33
N GLN A 444 -13.08 15.23 -25.36
CA GLN A 444 -13.87 16.05 -26.29
C GLN A 444 -14.15 17.47 -25.75
N GLU A 445 -13.97 17.71 -24.45
CA GLU A 445 -14.25 18.99 -23.82
C GLU A 445 -13.06 19.94 -23.92
N ALA A 446 -13.26 21.15 -24.41
CA ALA A 446 -12.20 22.15 -24.56
C ALA A 446 -12.04 23.05 -23.33
N ASP A 447 -13.11 23.25 -22.56
CA ASP A 447 -13.09 24.11 -21.37
C ASP A 447 -12.48 23.37 -20.15
N PRO A 448 -11.34 23.84 -19.61
CA PRO A 448 -10.72 23.23 -18.44
C PRO A 448 -11.62 23.18 -17.19
N ALA A 449 -12.47 24.21 -16.98
CA ALA A 449 -13.40 24.23 -15.85
C ALA A 449 -14.47 23.14 -16.00
N ARG A 450 -14.97 22.95 -17.23
CA ARG A 450 -15.93 21.88 -17.52
C ARG A 450 -15.29 20.49 -17.40
N ARG A 451 -14.03 20.31 -17.83
CA ARG A 451 -13.29 19.06 -17.59
C ARG A 451 -13.16 18.75 -16.08
N ALA A 452 -12.85 19.75 -15.26
CA ALA A 452 -12.79 19.58 -13.81
C ALA A 452 -14.16 19.14 -13.24
N ALA A 453 -15.26 19.76 -13.68
CA ALA A 453 -16.60 19.36 -13.29
C ALA A 453 -16.93 17.92 -13.73
N LEU A 454 -16.52 17.51 -14.94
CA LEU A 454 -16.73 16.14 -15.43
C LEU A 454 -16.01 15.09 -14.56
N ARG A 455 -14.83 15.38 -14.01
CA ARG A 455 -14.14 14.46 -13.08
C ARG A 455 -14.92 14.27 -11.78
N THR A 456 -15.44 15.36 -11.23
CA THR A 456 -16.28 15.30 -10.02
C THR A 456 -17.59 14.54 -10.31
N GLU A 457 -18.25 14.82 -11.45
CA GLU A 457 -19.45 14.09 -11.88
C GLU A 457 -19.17 12.58 -12.06
N ALA A 458 -18.00 12.22 -12.62
CA ALA A 458 -17.58 10.84 -12.78
C ALA A 458 -17.42 10.14 -11.43
N ASN A 459 -16.68 10.74 -10.50
CA ASN A 459 -16.47 10.19 -9.17
C ASN A 459 -17.78 9.98 -8.42
N GLU A 460 -18.72 10.93 -8.52
CA GLU A 460 -20.06 10.79 -7.94
C GLU A 460 -20.90 9.70 -8.64
N ALA A 461 -20.80 9.55 -9.96
CA ALA A 461 -21.50 8.49 -10.68
C ALA A 461 -20.96 7.10 -10.29
N ILE A 462 -19.65 6.96 -10.19
CA ILE A 462 -18.98 5.74 -9.75
C ILE A 462 -19.37 5.40 -8.31
N ALA A 463 -19.36 6.37 -7.40
CA ALA A 463 -19.74 6.16 -6.01
C ALA A 463 -21.22 5.74 -5.86
N ARG A 464 -22.14 6.28 -6.68
CA ARG A 464 -23.55 5.84 -6.68
C ARG A 464 -23.70 4.39 -7.14
N GLU A 465 -23.01 3.98 -8.19
CA GLU A 465 -23.02 2.61 -8.68
C GLU A 465 -22.46 1.64 -7.64
N LEU A 466 -21.33 2.00 -7.02
CA LEU A 466 -20.73 1.26 -5.92
C LEU A 466 -21.73 1.08 -4.76
N LYS A 467 -22.35 2.18 -4.29
CA LYS A 467 -23.27 2.16 -3.15
C LYS A 467 -24.47 1.24 -3.40
N ALA A 468 -25.05 1.27 -4.59
CA ALA A 468 -26.18 0.42 -4.94
C ALA A 468 -25.81 -1.07 -4.90
N ARG A 469 -24.66 -1.44 -5.48
CA ARG A 469 -24.20 -2.83 -5.50
C ARG A 469 -23.73 -3.32 -4.14
N ALA A 470 -23.06 -2.48 -3.37
CA ALA A 470 -22.64 -2.80 -2.01
C ALA A 470 -23.84 -3.07 -1.09
N ALA A 471 -24.91 -2.26 -1.19
CA ALA A 471 -26.14 -2.49 -0.43
C ALA A 471 -26.84 -3.81 -0.83
N ASP A 472 -26.90 -4.12 -2.11
CA ASP A 472 -27.46 -5.40 -2.60
C ASP A 472 -26.67 -6.60 -2.07
N THR A 473 -25.34 -6.51 -2.11
CA THR A 473 -24.46 -7.57 -1.61
C THR A 473 -24.57 -7.74 -0.08
N LEU A 474 -24.60 -6.63 0.65
CA LEU A 474 -24.83 -6.65 2.09
C LEU A 474 -26.13 -7.40 2.45
N ASN A 475 -27.23 -7.10 1.74
CA ASN A 475 -28.52 -7.76 1.95
C ASN A 475 -28.42 -9.27 1.69
N LYS A 476 -27.75 -9.69 0.60
CA LYS A 476 -27.59 -11.11 0.24
C LYS A 476 -26.77 -11.87 1.28
N VAL A 477 -25.61 -11.32 1.66
CA VAL A 477 -24.73 -11.95 2.66
C VAL A 477 -25.41 -12.02 4.02
N LEU A 478 -26.12 -10.97 4.45
CA LEU A 478 -26.87 -10.96 5.70
C LEU A 478 -28.00 -12.00 5.68
N PHE A 479 -28.69 -12.16 4.55
CA PHE A 479 -29.73 -13.18 4.39
C PHE A 479 -29.15 -14.59 4.57
N GLU A 480 -28.05 -14.91 3.88
CA GLU A 480 -27.37 -16.22 3.99
C GLU A 480 -26.98 -16.55 5.44
N LEU A 481 -26.38 -15.58 6.13
CA LEU A 481 -26.00 -15.77 7.53
C LEU A 481 -27.22 -15.93 8.45
N SER A 482 -28.26 -15.14 8.24
CA SER A 482 -29.48 -15.20 9.05
C SER A 482 -30.13 -16.58 8.95
N CYS A 483 -30.13 -17.20 7.76
CA CYS A 483 -30.62 -18.58 7.55
C CYS A 483 -29.76 -19.65 8.25
N THR A 484 -28.54 -19.32 8.69
CA THR A 484 -27.63 -20.26 9.37
C THR A 484 -27.58 -20.06 10.89
N MET A 485 -28.33 -19.09 11.42
CA MET A 485 -28.34 -18.82 12.85
C MET A 485 -28.95 -20.02 13.64
N LYS A 486 -28.26 -20.41 14.70
CA LYS A 486 -28.66 -21.54 15.54
C LYS A 486 -28.99 -21.12 16.98
N ASN A 487 -28.77 -19.85 17.36
CA ASN A 487 -28.95 -19.35 18.73
C ASN A 487 -28.31 -20.26 19.81
N ALA A 488 -27.15 -20.85 19.49
CA ALA A 488 -26.48 -21.90 20.29
C ALA A 488 -27.33 -23.15 20.55
N PHE A 489 -28.43 -23.36 19.80
CA PHE A 489 -29.26 -24.56 19.90
C PHE A 489 -28.64 -25.70 19.12
N SER A 490 -28.49 -26.88 19.77
CA SER A 490 -27.78 -28.03 19.18
C SER A 490 -28.61 -28.86 18.21
N ARG A 491 -29.93 -28.70 18.22
CA ARG A 491 -30.86 -29.36 17.31
C ARG A 491 -31.39 -28.34 16.32
N SER A 492 -31.27 -28.62 15.06
CA SER A 492 -31.74 -27.77 13.95
C SER A 492 -33.07 -28.34 13.43
N ASP A 493 -33.99 -27.49 13.06
CA ASP A 493 -35.22 -27.86 12.34
C ASP A 493 -35.01 -28.10 10.84
N ALA A 494 -33.75 -27.98 10.36
CA ALA A 494 -33.37 -28.16 8.97
C ALA A 494 -32.72 -29.52 8.71
#